data_93aa1a9b190a42c6845f0ee9fb551111
#
_entry.id   93aa1a9b190a42c6845f0ee9fb551111
#
_cell.length_a   1.000
_cell.length_b   1.000
_cell.length_c   1.000
_cell.angle_alpha   90.00
_cell.angle_beta   90.00
_cell.angle_gamma   90.00
#
_symmetry.space_group_name_H-M   'P 1'
#
loop_
_entity.id
_entity.type
_entity.pdbx_description
1 polymer ?
#
loop_
_entity_poly.entity_id
_entity_poly.type
_entity_poly.pdbx_seq_one_letter_code
_entity_poly.pdbx_strand_id
1 'polypeptide(L)'
;HCREVGAATARMHLSGADYGRERTNDLSVDAWRPLFTPLTTRADGLRDGFAAWIDGELAFLERNWPTGLPTGIVHTDLFPDNVFFRNGVLSGVIDFYFACTDMLALDLAVCLNAWCFRDGARFDRKRAGALLDGYQRLRPLDAAERNTLPVLARGMAMRFLLTRLHDWFHTPEDALSRRKDPLDLVPLIEFHRSVSDSTPYGVN
;
A
#
# COMPACT_ATOMS: atom_id res chain seq x y z
N HIS A 1 -16.92 6.25 -4.50
CA HIS A 1 -16.32 5.16 -3.70
C HIS A 1 -15.03 5.64 -2.99
N CYS A 2 -14.04 6.25 -3.68
CA CYS A 2 -12.76 6.64 -3.04
C CYS A 2 -12.95 7.51 -1.78
N ARG A 3 -13.86 8.51 -1.82
CA ARG A 3 -14.17 9.33 -0.63
C ARG A 3 -14.70 8.50 0.54
N GLU A 4 -15.57 7.53 0.26
CA GLU A 4 -16.14 6.63 1.28
C GLU A 4 -15.05 5.72 1.86
N VAL A 5 -14.14 5.23 1.03
CA VAL A 5 -12.99 4.43 1.49
C VAL A 5 -12.11 5.26 2.42
N GLY A 6 -11.74 6.48 2.03
CA GLY A 6 -10.96 7.37 2.89
C GLY A 6 -11.65 7.67 4.23
N ALA A 7 -12.94 7.98 4.20
CA ALA A 7 -13.71 8.21 5.42
C ALA A 7 -13.83 6.96 6.30
N ALA A 8 -13.98 5.77 5.72
CA ALA A 8 -14.02 4.50 6.45
C ALA A 8 -12.68 4.18 7.10
N THR A 9 -11.57 4.38 6.38
CA THR A 9 -10.21 4.24 6.90
C THR A 9 -9.97 5.15 8.10
N ALA A 10 -10.37 6.43 8.01
CA ALA A 10 -10.25 7.36 9.14
C ALA A 10 -11.09 6.93 10.36
N ARG A 11 -12.34 6.48 10.14
CA ARG A 11 -13.18 5.94 11.23
C ARG A 11 -12.55 4.73 11.90
N MET A 12 -11.97 3.82 11.12
CA MET A 12 -11.30 2.62 11.63
C MET A 12 -10.09 3.01 12.50
N HIS A 13 -9.24 3.94 12.05
CA HIS A 13 -8.11 4.43 12.81
C HIS A 13 -8.54 5.11 14.13
N LEU A 14 -9.57 5.95 14.07
CA LEU A 14 -10.10 6.64 15.27
C LEU A 14 -10.73 5.65 16.25
N SER A 15 -11.46 4.64 15.76
CA SER A 15 -12.07 3.61 16.60
C SER A 15 -11.05 2.65 17.22
N GLY A 16 -9.87 2.51 16.62
CA GLY A 16 -8.77 1.70 17.15
C GLY A 16 -7.80 2.45 18.07
N ALA A 17 -8.01 3.76 18.30
CA ALA A 17 -7.03 4.60 19.00
C ALA A 17 -6.77 4.18 20.46
N ASP A 18 -7.74 3.61 21.13
CA ASP A 18 -7.67 3.12 22.52
C ASP A 18 -7.61 1.58 22.61
N TYR A 19 -7.37 0.89 21.49
CA TYR A 19 -7.24 -0.57 21.47
C TYR A 19 -5.90 -1.00 22.09
N GLY A 20 -5.91 -1.34 23.35
CA GLY A 20 -4.73 -1.60 24.19
C GLY A 20 -3.89 -2.84 23.87
N ARG A 21 -3.98 -3.39 22.64
CA ARG A 21 -3.15 -4.51 22.17
C ARG A 21 -2.35 -4.09 20.94
N GLU A 22 -1.14 -4.62 20.83
CA GLU A 22 -0.22 -4.38 19.71
C GLU A 22 0.06 -5.69 18.97
N ARG A 23 0.20 -5.59 17.65
CA ARG A 23 0.71 -6.63 16.78
C ARG A 23 1.74 -6.00 15.85
N THR A 24 2.95 -6.54 15.86
CA THR A 24 4.02 -6.10 14.94
C THR A 24 3.61 -6.32 13.48
N ASN A 25 4.03 -5.42 12.60
CA ASN A 25 3.89 -5.59 11.16
C ASN A 25 4.97 -6.53 10.63
N ASP A 26 4.62 -7.79 10.40
CA ASP A 26 5.52 -8.82 9.88
C ASP A 26 5.96 -8.56 8.41
N LEU A 27 5.30 -7.63 7.72
CA LEU A 27 5.59 -7.22 6.34
C LEU A 27 6.05 -5.75 6.26
N SER A 28 6.71 -5.26 7.30
CA SER A 28 7.37 -3.95 7.31
C SER A 28 8.63 -3.94 6.46
N VAL A 29 9.23 -2.75 6.27
CA VAL A 29 10.42 -2.54 5.42
C VAL A 29 11.58 -3.49 5.73
N ASP A 30 11.78 -3.85 6.99
CA ASP A 30 12.84 -4.77 7.43
C ASP A 30 12.64 -6.22 6.94
N ALA A 31 11.39 -6.61 6.64
CA ALA A 31 11.07 -7.93 6.13
C ALA A 31 11.24 -8.06 4.60
N TRP A 32 11.31 -6.96 3.86
CA TRP A 32 11.25 -6.99 2.40
C TRP A 32 12.50 -7.60 1.77
N ARG A 33 13.70 -7.21 2.24
CA ARG A 33 14.96 -7.79 1.73
C ARG A 33 15.10 -9.28 2.06
N PRO A 34 14.81 -9.74 3.28
CA PRO A 34 14.73 -11.19 3.56
C PRO A 34 13.74 -11.94 2.67
N LEU A 35 12.57 -11.36 2.39
CA LEU A 35 11.57 -11.95 1.49
C LEU A 35 12.09 -12.05 0.04
N PHE A 36 12.81 -11.04 -0.44
CA PHE A 36 13.32 -10.99 -1.81
C PHE A 36 14.56 -11.86 -2.04
N THR A 37 15.48 -11.94 -1.08
CA THR A 37 16.78 -12.61 -1.24
C THR A 37 16.70 -14.02 -1.87
N PRO A 38 15.82 -14.92 -1.43
CA PRO A 38 15.71 -16.27 -2.02
C PRO A 38 15.12 -16.27 -3.45
N LEU A 39 14.54 -15.15 -3.90
CA LEU A 39 13.87 -15.02 -5.20
C LEU A 39 14.74 -14.33 -6.26
N THR A 40 15.90 -13.79 -5.87
CA THR A 40 16.75 -12.94 -6.71
C THR A 40 17.10 -13.61 -8.04
N THR A 41 17.55 -14.88 -8.01
CA THR A 41 17.96 -15.62 -9.22
C THR A 41 16.82 -15.96 -10.15
N ARG A 42 15.58 -15.91 -9.68
CA ARG A 42 14.36 -16.24 -10.45
C ARG A 42 13.67 -15.00 -11.01
N ALA A 43 13.91 -13.83 -10.39
CA ALA A 43 13.23 -12.58 -10.75
C ALA A 43 13.51 -12.17 -12.21
N ASP A 44 14.74 -12.31 -12.67
CA ASP A 44 15.14 -11.97 -14.05
C ASP A 44 14.45 -12.86 -15.12
N GLY A 45 13.91 -14.01 -14.73
CA GLY A 45 13.06 -14.81 -15.61
C GLY A 45 11.70 -14.20 -15.94
N LEU A 46 11.26 -13.19 -15.20
CA LEU A 46 10.03 -12.43 -15.49
C LEU A 46 10.30 -11.18 -16.34
N ARG A 47 11.44 -10.53 -16.12
CA ARG A 47 11.88 -9.33 -16.84
C ARG A 47 13.39 -9.20 -16.69
N ASP A 48 14.10 -8.97 -17.79
CA ASP A 48 15.55 -8.75 -17.78
C ASP A 48 15.94 -7.60 -16.83
N GLY A 49 16.91 -7.86 -15.93
CA GLY A 49 17.41 -6.90 -14.96
C GLY A 49 16.44 -6.59 -13.81
N PHE A 50 15.40 -7.40 -13.63
CA PHE A 50 14.36 -7.15 -12.62
C PHE A 50 14.91 -7.29 -11.21
N ALA A 51 15.80 -8.25 -10.98
CA ALA A 51 16.46 -8.42 -9.69
C ALA A 51 17.25 -7.17 -9.27
N ALA A 52 18.05 -6.62 -10.19
CA ALA A 52 18.83 -5.39 -9.92
C ALA A 52 17.90 -4.17 -9.71
N TRP A 53 16.79 -4.09 -10.45
CA TRP A 53 15.80 -3.03 -10.28
C TRP A 53 15.14 -3.11 -8.90
N ILE A 54 14.70 -4.30 -8.46
CA ILE A 54 14.13 -4.51 -7.11
C ILE A 54 15.16 -4.15 -6.03
N ASP A 55 16.40 -4.60 -6.17
CA ASP A 55 17.46 -4.31 -5.20
C ASP A 55 17.70 -2.80 -5.04
N GLY A 56 17.72 -2.07 -6.14
CA GLY A 56 17.82 -0.60 -6.14
C GLY A 56 16.65 0.09 -5.44
N GLU A 57 15.42 -0.41 -5.65
CA GLU A 57 14.21 0.08 -4.98
C GLU A 57 14.25 -0.19 -3.48
N LEU A 58 14.62 -1.41 -3.07
CA LEU A 58 14.77 -1.77 -1.66
C LEU A 58 15.83 -0.91 -0.97
N ALA A 59 17.00 -0.74 -1.60
CA ALA A 59 18.05 0.10 -1.06
C ALA A 59 17.63 1.58 -0.89
N PHE A 60 16.77 2.09 -1.77
CA PHE A 60 16.17 3.42 -1.60
C PHE A 60 15.19 3.46 -0.43
N LEU A 61 14.27 2.51 -0.37
CA LEU A 61 13.21 2.47 0.65
C LEU A 61 13.78 2.27 2.05
N GLU A 62 14.75 1.38 2.22
CA GLU A 62 15.45 1.16 3.49
C GLU A 62 16.12 2.44 4.03
N ARG A 63 16.71 3.26 3.16
CA ARG A 63 17.35 4.53 3.56
C ARG A 63 16.36 5.67 3.83
N ASN A 64 15.19 5.64 3.22
CA ASN A 64 14.25 6.76 3.22
C ASN A 64 12.93 6.40 3.91
N TRP A 65 12.81 5.22 4.53
CA TRP A 65 11.59 4.84 5.22
C TRP A 65 11.32 5.78 6.39
N PRO A 66 10.15 6.39 6.45
CA PRO A 66 9.87 7.38 7.47
C PRO A 66 9.76 6.73 8.86
N THR A 67 10.08 7.51 9.88
CA THR A 67 9.93 7.16 11.29
C THR A 67 9.25 8.29 12.03
N GLY A 68 8.66 8.01 13.21
CA GLY A 68 8.06 9.03 14.07
C GLY A 68 6.73 9.58 13.56
N LEU A 69 6.08 8.93 12.61
CA LEU A 69 4.71 9.26 12.20
C LEU A 69 3.69 8.72 13.21
N PRO A 70 2.47 9.29 13.24
CA PRO A 70 1.38 8.76 14.06
C PRO A 70 1.10 7.28 13.79
N THR A 71 1.07 6.47 14.83
CA THR A 71 0.84 5.02 14.77
C THR A 71 -0.50 4.64 15.37
N GLY A 72 -0.99 3.47 14.99
CA GLY A 72 -2.22 2.88 15.50
C GLY A 72 -2.54 1.59 14.77
N ILE A 73 -3.78 1.12 14.91
CA ILE A 73 -4.24 -0.08 14.20
C ILE A 73 -4.45 0.25 12.74
N VAL A 74 -3.75 -0.46 11.87
CA VAL A 74 -3.85 -0.37 10.41
C VAL A 74 -4.31 -1.71 9.82
N HIS A 75 -5.03 -1.65 8.73
CA HIS A 75 -5.52 -2.83 8.00
C HIS A 75 -4.46 -3.42 7.07
N THR A 76 -3.72 -2.56 6.39
CA THR A 76 -2.64 -2.85 5.43
C THR A 76 -3.02 -3.64 4.17
N ASP A 77 -4.31 -3.91 3.93
CA ASP A 77 -4.80 -4.64 2.75
C ASP A 77 -6.17 -4.12 2.24
N LEU A 78 -6.38 -2.79 2.24
CA LEU A 78 -7.63 -2.14 1.84
C LEU A 78 -7.82 -2.10 0.31
N PHE A 79 -7.79 -3.26 -0.33
CA PHE A 79 -8.11 -3.43 -1.75
C PHE A 79 -9.62 -3.46 -2.01
N PRO A 80 -10.06 -3.23 -3.26
CA PRO A 80 -11.47 -3.33 -3.63
C PRO A 80 -12.15 -4.64 -3.26
N ASP A 81 -11.41 -5.74 -3.25
CA ASP A 81 -11.89 -7.08 -2.89
C ASP A 81 -12.28 -7.19 -1.40
N ASN A 82 -11.71 -6.33 -0.55
CA ASN A 82 -11.94 -6.31 0.90
C ASN A 82 -12.92 -5.22 1.36
N VAL A 83 -13.52 -4.46 0.42
CA VAL A 83 -14.39 -3.33 0.72
C VAL A 83 -15.73 -3.46 0.00
N PHE A 84 -16.82 -3.53 0.75
CA PHE A 84 -18.18 -3.72 0.23
C PHE A 84 -18.96 -2.41 0.17
N PHE A 85 -19.73 -2.27 -0.90
CA PHE A 85 -20.64 -1.15 -1.11
C PHE A 85 -22.07 -1.64 -1.31
N ARG A 86 -23.02 -0.94 -0.69
CA ARG A 86 -24.45 -1.11 -0.92
C ARG A 86 -25.07 0.24 -1.29
N ASN A 87 -25.67 0.31 -2.47
CA ASN A 87 -26.26 1.55 -3.00
C ASN A 87 -25.29 2.74 -3.01
N GLY A 88 -24.01 2.50 -3.34
CA GLY A 88 -22.96 3.53 -3.40
C GLY A 88 -22.38 3.96 -2.06
N VAL A 89 -22.88 3.43 -0.94
CA VAL A 89 -22.37 3.68 0.42
C VAL A 89 -21.54 2.48 0.85
N LEU A 90 -20.41 2.73 1.49
CA LEU A 90 -19.57 1.67 2.06
C LEU A 90 -20.32 0.97 3.18
N SER A 91 -20.46 -0.36 3.07
CA SER A 91 -21.25 -1.19 3.98
C SER A 91 -20.44 -2.15 4.83
N GLY A 92 -19.18 -2.41 4.48
CA GLY A 92 -18.30 -3.30 5.25
C GLY A 92 -16.88 -3.32 4.74
N VAL A 93 -15.97 -3.66 5.65
CA VAL A 93 -14.56 -3.99 5.40
C VAL A 93 -14.32 -5.36 5.99
N ILE A 94 -13.61 -6.22 5.29
CA ILE A 94 -13.27 -7.58 5.71
C ILE A 94 -11.76 -7.83 5.56
N ASP A 95 -11.35 -9.01 5.98
CA ASP A 95 -9.97 -9.52 5.85
C ASP A 95 -8.93 -8.71 6.63
N PHE A 96 -9.11 -8.69 7.95
CA PHE A 96 -8.17 -8.10 8.91
C PHE A 96 -6.97 -9.02 9.22
N TYR A 97 -6.66 -9.98 8.35
CA TYR A 97 -5.59 -10.96 8.60
C TYR A 97 -4.23 -10.28 8.82
N PHE A 98 -3.94 -9.24 8.02
CA PHE A 98 -2.71 -8.45 8.10
C PHE A 98 -2.80 -7.24 9.02
N ALA A 99 -3.92 -7.03 9.70
CA ALA A 99 -4.06 -5.88 10.59
C ALA A 99 -2.99 -5.92 11.69
N CYS A 100 -2.34 -4.78 11.92
CA CYS A 100 -1.20 -4.65 12.83
C CYS A 100 -1.14 -3.24 13.42
N THR A 101 -0.15 -2.99 14.28
CA THR A 101 0.15 -1.66 14.82
C THR A 101 1.29 -1.07 14.00
N ASP A 102 1.02 -0.01 13.23
CA ASP A 102 2.02 0.66 12.40
C ASP A 102 1.59 2.10 12.10
N MET A 103 2.32 2.81 11.26
CA MET A 103 2.01 4.17 10.81
C MET A 103 0.64 4.23 10.13
N LEU A 104 -0.26 5.07 10.62
CA LEU A 104 -1.62 5.21 10.10
C LEU A 104 -1.65 5.55 8.60
N ALA A 105 -0.68 6.33 8.14
CA ALA A 105 -0.53 6.71 6.73
C ALA A 105 -0.27 5.51 5.78
N LEU A 106 0.10 4.32 6.30
CA LEU A 106 0.27 3.11 5.47
C LEU A 106 -1.04 2.67 4.81
N ASP A 107 -2.17 2.75 5.52
CA ASP A 107 -3.46 2.42 4.92
C ASP A 107 -3.83 3.37 3.78
N LEU A 108 -3.49 4.65 3.91
CA LEU A 108 -3.66 5.61 2.80
C LEU A 108 -2.76 5.27 1.62
N ALA A 109 -1.52 4.86 1.87
CA ALA A 109 -0.58 4.42 0.86
C ALA A 109 -1.11 3.18 0.09
N VAL A 110 -1.67 2.20 0.81
CA VAL A 110 -2.36 1.05 0.20
C VAL A 110 -3.55 1.51 -0.63
N CYS A 111 -4.41 2.38 -0.08
CA CYS A 111 -5.58 2.88 -0.80
C CYS A 111 -5.21 3.69 -2.04
N LEU A 112 -4.14 4.48 -2.03
CA LEU A 112 -3.65 5.19 -3.21
C LEU A 112 -3.28 4.21 -4.33
N ASN A 113 -2.61 3.12 -4.00
CA ASN A 113 -2.25 2.06 -4.95
C ASN A 113 -3.47 1.30 -5.48
N ALA A 114 -4.39 0.92 -4.59
CA ALA A 114 -5.48 0.02 -4.91
C ALA A 114 -6.67 0.72 -5.61
N TRP A 115 -6.92 2.01 -5.34
CA TRP A 115 -8.13 2.72 -5.77
C TRP A 115 -7.86 3.85 -6.75
N CYS A 116 -6.61 4.36 -6.83
CA CYS A 116 -6.32 5.59 -7.56
C CYS A 116 -5.56 5.37 -8.87
N PHE A 117 -5.39 4.13 -9.30
CA PHE A 117 -4.90 3.79 -10.63
C PHE A 117 -6.02 3.28 -11.53
N ARG A 118 -5.97 3.63 -12.82
CA ARG A 118 -6.84 3.12 -13.88
C ARG A 118 -6.03 2.26 -14.82
N ASP A 119 -6.64 1.20 -15.33
CA ASP A 119 -6.04 0.33 -16.34
C ASP A 119 -4.65 -0.21 -15.89
N GLY A 120 -4.47 -0.37 -14.57
CA GLY A 120 -3.24 -0.89 -13.96
C GLY A 120 -2.03 0.06 -13.93
N ALA A 121 -2.07 1.23 -14.61
CA ALA A 121 -0.87 2.06 -14.74
C ALA A 121 -1.12 3.56 -14.60
N ARG A 122 -2.28 4.06 -14.98
CA ARG A 122 -2.56 5.50 -15.04
C ARG A 122 -3.11 6.03 -13.73
N PHE A 123 -2.33 6.84 -13.03
CA PHE A 123 -2.78 7.48 -11.80
C PHE A 123 -3.94 8.47 -12.04
N ASP A 124 -4.95 8.39 -11.18
CA ASP A 124 -6.13 9.25 -11.20
C ASP A 124 -6.12 10.22 -10.01
N ARG A 125 -5.63 11.43 -10.25
CA ARG A 125 -5.56 12.50 -9.25
C ARG A 125 -6.93 12.85 -8.62
N LYS A 126 -8.02 12.74 -9.39
CA LYS A 126 -9.36 13.03 -8.86
C LYS A 126 -9.80 11.99 -7.84
N ARG A 127 -9.49 10.71 -8.08
CA ARG A 127 -9.75 9.63 -7.13
C ARG A 127 -8.89 9.79 -5.87
N ALA A 128 -7.61 10.10 -6.03
CA ALA A 128 -6.70 10.31 -4.91
C ALA A 128 -7.13 11.50 -4.05
N GLY A 129 -7.44 12.64 -4.64
CA GLY A 129 -7.96 13.80 -3.92
C GLY A 129 -9.27 13.50 -3.19
N ALA A 130 -10.19 12.74 -3.82
CA ALA A 130 -11.44 12.34 -3.16
C ALA A 130 -11.21 11.39 -1.98
N LEU A 131 -10.25 10.45 -2.09
CA LEU A 131 -9.87 9.53 -1.02
C LEU A 131 -9.29 10.30 0.17
N LEU A 132 -8.30 11.14 -0.07
CA LEU A 132 -7.62 11.91 0.96
C LEU A 132 -8.53 12.97 1.60
N ASP A 133 -9.42 13.62 0.83
CA ASP A 133 -10.44 14.52 1.37
C ASP A 133 -11.42 13.76 2.28
N GLY A 134 -11.84 12.55 1.88
CA GLY A 134 -12.69 11.70 2.72
C GLY A 134 -12.05 11.37 4.07
N TYR A 135 -10.78 11.04 4.06
CA TYR A 135 -10.00 10.75 5.27
C TYR A 135 -9.81 12.00 6.14
N GLN A 136 -9.30 13.07 5.54
CA GLN A 136 -8.89 14.29 6.27
C GLN A 136 -10.06 15.06 6.93
N ARG A 137 -11.28 14.86 6.46
CA ARG A 137 -12.49 15.42 7.13
C ARG A 137 -12.72 14.85 8.53
N LEU A 138 -12.23 13.66 8.82
CA LEU A 138 -12.38 13.00 10.12
C LEU A 138 -11.08 12.97 10.91
N ARG A 139 -9.96 12.74 10.23
CA ARG A 139 -8.62 12.74 10.80
C ARG A 139 -7.68 13.56 9.90
N PRO A 140 -7.39 14.81 10.23
CA PRO A 140 -6.43 15.62 9.47
C PRO A 140 -5.05 14.96 9.45
N LEU A 141 -4.40 14.99 8.29
CA LEU A 141 -2.99 14.60 8.15
C LEU A 141 -2.10 15.77 8.57
N ASP A 142 -1.09 15.51 9.36
CA ASP A 142 -0.04 16.48 9.64
C ASP A 142 0.92 16.66 8.43
N ALA A 143 1.85 17.59 8.54
CA ALA A 143 2.80 17.86 7.46
C ALA A 143 3.75 16.69 7.22
N ALA A 144 4.15 15.96 8.27
CA ALA A 144 5.05 14.83 8.16
C ALA A 144 4.36 13.67 7.43
N GLU A 145 3.10 13.35 7.78
CA GLU A 145 2.31 12.34 7.08
C GLU A 145 2.13 12.69 5.60
N ARG A 146 1.76 13.95 5.27
CA ARG A 146 1.60 14.40 3.88
C ARG A 146 2.90 14.26 3.09
N ASN A 147 4.01 14.73 3.62
CA ASN A 147 5.30 14.75 2.92
C ASN A 147 5.86 13.35 2.70
N THR A 148 5.49 12.36 3.50
CA THR A 148 5.97 10.98 3.39
C THR A 148 5.08 10.09 2.52
N LEU A 149 3.86 10.52 2.15
CA LEU A 149 2.96 9.72 1.31
C LEU A 149 3.62 9.15 0.04
N PRO A 150 4.48 9.87 -0.71
CA PRO A 150 5.14 9.30 -1.89
C PRO A 150 6.01 8.09 -1.57
N VAL A 151 6.82 8.18 -0.52
CA VAL A 151 7.70 7.07 -0.09
C VAL A 151 6.88 5.90 0.44
N LEU A 152 5.85 6.18 1.25
CA LEU A 152 4.96 5.14 1.77
C LEU A 152 4.19 4.43 0.66
N ALA A 153 3.62 5.16 -0.31
CA ALA A 153 2.89 4.57 -1.43
C ALA A 153 3.81 3.72 -2.32
N ARG A 154 5.04 4.20 -2.58
CA ARG A 154 6.08 3.44 -3.29
C ARG A 154 6.45 2.16 -2.53
N GLY A 155 6.65 2.24 -1.21
CA GLY A 155 6.97 1.10 -0.37
C GLY A 155 5.84 0.08 -0.28
N MET A 156 4.59 0.53 -0.14
CA MET A 156 3.46 -0.40 -0.11
C MET A 156 3.23 -1.07 -1.47
N ALA A 157 3.48 -0.40 -2.60
CA ALA A 157 3.50 -1.06 -3.90
C ALA A 157 4.63 -2.10 -3.98
N MET A 158 5.83 -1.79 -3.46
CA MET A 158 6.94 -2.75 -3.36
C MET A 158 6.59 -3.95 -2.48
N ARG A 159 6.01 -3.74 -1.30
CA ARG A 159 5.52 -4.85 -0.45
C ARG A 159 4.64 -5.82 -1.23
N PHE A 160 3.64 -5.29 -1.96
CA PHE A 160 2.74 -6.13 -2.75
C PHE A 160 3.45 -6.80 -3.95
N LEU A 161 4.41 -6.13 -4.56
CA LEU A 161 5.24 -6.73 -5.60
C LEU A 161 6.00 -7.95 -5.04
N LEU A 162 6.63 -7.82 -3.89
CA LEU A 162 7.42 -8.89 -3.28
C LEU A 162 6.56 -10.07 -2.84
N THR A 163 5.40 -9.83 -2.23
CA THR A 163 4.49 -10.92 -1.84
C THR A 163 3.92 -11.62 -3.07
N ARG A 164 3.53 -10.89 -4.13
CA ARG A 164 3.12 -11.51 -5.40
C ARG A 164 4.25 -12.27 -6.08
N LEU A 165 5.48 -11.77 -6.03
CA LEU A 165 6.64 -12.46 -6.57
C LEU A 165 6.90 -13.77 -5.82
N HIS A 166 6.77 -13.75 -4.49
CA HIS A 166 6.84 -14.95 -3.67
C HIS A 166 5.77 -15.96 -4.09
N ASP A 167 4.51 -15.53 -4.16
CA ASP A 167 3.38 -16.38 -4.54
C ASP A 167 3.50 -16.90 -5.97
N TRP A 168 4.01 -16.06 -6.89
CA TRP A 168 4.25 -16.45 -8.28
C TRP A 168 5.10 -17.70 -8.39
N PHE A 169 6.10 -17.82 -7.54
CA PHE A 169 7.05 -18.93 -7.58
C PHE A 169 6.70 -20.11 -6.66
N HIS A 170 5.79 -19.93 -5.71
CA HIS A 170 5.49 -20.95 -4.70
C HIS A 170 4.05 -21.48 -4.77
N THR A 171 3.13 -20.75 -5.41
CA THR A 171 1.76 -21.24 -5.59
C THR A 171 1.69 -22.31 -6.68
N PRO A 172 1.18 -23.52 -6.41
CA PRO A 172 0.98 -24.57 -7.43
C PRO A 172 0.07 -24.09 -8.58
N GLU A 173 0.25 -24.67 -9.77
CA GLU A 173 -0.57 -24.31 -10.95
C GLU A 173 -2.04 -24.71 -10.80
N ASP A 174 -2.32 -25.74 -10.02
CA ASP A 174 -3.66 -26.27 -9.72
C ASP A 174 -4.31 -25.60 -8.51
N ALA A 175 -3.69 -24.57 -7.92
CA ALA A 175 -4.27 -23.84 -6.80
C ALA A 175 -5.56 -23.12 -7.21
N LEU A 176 -6.55 -23.09 -6.31
CA LEU A 176 -7.83 -22.41 -6.53
C LEU A 176 -7.68 -20.88 -6.66
N SER A 177 -6.64 -20.30 -6.04
CA SER A 177 -6.37 -18.87 -6.14
C SER A 177 -5.55 -18.54 -7.39
N ARG A 178 -6.02 -17.55 -8.18
CA ARG A 178 -5.26 -17.03 -9.32
C ARG A 178 -4.03 -16.28 -8.83
N ARG A 179 -2.86 -16.61 -9.36
CA ARG A 179 -1.64 -15.83 -9.19
C ARG A 179 -1.85 -14.43 -9.78
N LYS A 180 -1.54 -13.40 -9.02
CA LYS A 180 -1.51 -12.01 -9.50
C LYS A 180 -0.10 -11.72 -10.03
N ASP A 181 0.00 -11.11 -11.22
CA ASP A 181 1.30 -10.80 -11.82
C ASP A 181 2.02 -9.74 -10.96
N PRO A 182 3.26 -10.00 -10.49
CA PRO A 182 4.04 -9.01 -9.77
C PRO A 182 4.40 -7.79 -10.65
N LEU A 183 4.51 -7.96 -11.98
CA LEU A 183 4.83 -6.87 -12.90
C LEU A 183 3.74 -5.79 -12.98
N ASP A 184 2.50 -6.11 -12.60
CA ASP A 184 1.41 -5.12 -12.52
C ASP A 184 1.71 -3.97 -11.54
N LEU A 185 2.62 -4.18 -10.57
CA LEU A 185 2.98 -3.18 -9.57
C LEU A 185 4.12 -2.25 -10.04
N VAL A 186 4.85 -2.63 -11.08
CA VAL A 186 5.98 -1.84 -11.60
C VAL A 186 5.55 -0.43 -12.01
N PRO A 187 4.48 -0.23 -12.80
CA PRO A 187 4.03 1.12 -13.17
C PRO A 187 3.64 1.99 -11.98
N LEU A 188 3.10 1.39 -10.92
CA LEU A 188 2.73 2.09 -9.68
C LEU A 188 4.00 2.61 -8.96
N ILE A 189 4.98 1.74 -8.81
CA ILE A 189 6.27 2.07 -8.18
C ILE A 189 6.98 3.17 -8.98
N GLU A 190 7.02 3.05 -10.31
CA GLU A 190 7.64 4.06 -11.19
C GLU A 190 6.92 5.41 -11.12
N PHE A 191 5.58 5.41 -11.04
CA PHE A 191 4.82 6.64 -10.80
C PHE A 191 5.23 7.28 -9.47
N HIS A 192 5.17 6.56 -8.36
CA HIS A 192 5.53 7.09 -7.04
C HIS A 192 7.00 7.50 -6.95
N ARG A 193 7.89 6.83 -7.68
CA ARG A 193 9.29 7.23 -7.83
C ARG A 193 9.45 8.60 -8.50
N SER A 194 8.57 8.95 -9.43
CA SER A 194 8.59 10.25 -10.13
C SER A 194 7.99 11.39 -9.32
N VAL A 195 7.34 11.09 -8.20
CA VAL A 195 6.65 12.06 -7.35
C VAL A 195 7.57 12.55 -6.25
N SER A 196 7.80 13.86 -6.17
CA SER A 196 8.67 14.50 -5.17
C SER A 196 7.92 14.97 -3.91
N ASP A 197 6.60 15.20 -4.01
CA ASP A 197 5.76 15.71 -2.94
C ASP A 197 4.32 15.20 -3.06
N SER A 198 3.43 15.57 -2.13
CA SER A 198 2.05 15.11 -2.10
C SER A 198 1.09 15.85 -3.06
N THR A 199 1.55 16.87 -3.78
CA THR A 199 0.73 17.65 -4.73
C THR A 199 0.03 16.80 -5.79
N PRO A 200 0.71 15.80 -6.43
CA PRO A 200 0.06 14.90 -7.37
C PRO A 200 -1.11 14.10 -6.79
N TYR A 201 -1.13 13.87 -5.48
CA TYR A 201 -2.23 13.19 -4.79
C TYR A 201 -3.42 14.11 -4.49
N GLY A 202 -3.30 15.43 -4.75
CA GLY A 202 -4.36 16.40 -4.49
C GLY A 202 -4.38 16.90 -3.04
N VAL A 203 -3.26 16.82 -2.34
CA VAL A 203 -3.04 17.40 -1.01
C VAL A 203 -2.11 18.59 -1.15
N ASN A 204 -2.53 19.74 -0.66
CA ASN A 204 -1.75 20.96 -0.59
C ASN A 204 -1.31 21.22 0.87
#